data_069b6c8f4cd1f7561ed0360c0b7d7f40
#
_entry.id   069b6c8f4cd1f7561ed0360c0b7d7f40
#
_cell.length_a   1.000
_cell.length_b   1.000
_cell.length_c   1.000
_cell.angle_alpha   90.00
_cell.angle_beta   90.00
_cell.angle_gamma   90.00
#
_symmetry.space_group_name_H-M   'P 1'
#
loop_
_entity.id
_entity.type
_entity.pdbx_description
1 polymer ?
#
loop_
_entity_poly.entity_id
_entity_poly.type
_entity_poly.pdbx_seq_one_letter_code
_entity_poly.pdbx_strand_id
1 'polypeptide(L)'
;MGIFKMIRHTDDGLRYLYNALHYTMGIHTDYDKRCSPNVDIYNAYEQFLFVKKYFGKTSGNPVFHFIVVYNAKSTWGYNDEHTAEMSHRIASYFSDRYQIVYGIHHKPCYNKCGKCTSLYHVHFIMNSVSYIDGKMFSGNCTEIYAFPEHILACFLPDVQYISDTLFLEMQRQLPL
;
A
#
# COMPACT_ATOMS: atom_id res chain seq x y z
N MET A 1 6.91 -14.78 -5.83
CA MET A 1 5.47 -14.47 -5.77
C MET A 1 5.31 -13.35 -4.76
N GLY A 2 4.79 -12.21 -5.16
CA GLY A 2 4.45 -11.12 -4.26
C GLY A 2 3.15 -11.43 -3.51
N ILE A 3 3.00 -10.91 -2.30
CA ILE A 3 1.77 -11.00 -1.52
C ILE A 3 1.23 -9.58 -1.36
N PHE A 4 -0.02 -9.38 -1.73
CA PHE A 4 -0.78 -8.18 -1.37
C PHE A 4 -1.63 -8.45 -0.14
N LYS A 5 -1.57 -7.56 0.83
CA LYS A 5 -2.35 -7.66 2.07
C LYS A 5 -2.95 -6.31 2.43
N MET A 6 -4.26 -6.25 2.57
CA MET A 6 -4.92 -5.09 3.18
C MET A 6 -4.93 -5.22 4.70
N ILE A 7 -4.52 -4.17 5.39
CA ILE A 7 -4.56 -4.11 6.85
C ILE A 7 -5.90 -3.52 7.25
N ARG A 8 -6.70 -4.33 7.94
CA ARG A 8 -7.90 -3.84 8.61
C ARG A 8 -7.54 -3.35 10.00
N HIS A 9 -8.10 -2.23 10.39
CA HIS A 9 -7.94 -1.68 11.72
C HIS A 9 -9.32 -1.34 12.30
N THR A 10 -9.42 -1.50 13.60
CA THR A 10 -10.64 -1.25 14.37
C THR A 10 -10.61 0.09 15.11
N ASP A 11 -9.47 0.78 15.04
CA ASP A 11 -9.26 2.01 15.78
C ASP A 11 -9.83 3.23 15.06
N ASP A 12 -10.24 4.18 15.87
CA ASP A 12 -10.92 5.38 15.46
C ASP A 12 -9.99 6.40 14.78
N GLY A 13 -10.27 6.58 13.57
CA GLY A 13 -10.09 7.81 12.84
C GLY A 13 -8.66 8.34 12.78
N LEU A 14 -8.49 9.54 13.30
CA LEU A 14 -7.28 10.34 13.07
C LEU A 14 -6.04 9.82 13.80
N ARG A 15 -6.22 9.14 14.93
CA ARG A 15 -5.11 8.51 15.63
C ARG A 15 -4.48 7.39 14.82
N TYR A 16 -5.31 6.58 14.17
CA TYR A 16 -4.79 5.55 13.28
C TYR A 16 -4.08 6.14 12.07
N LEU A 17 -4.63 7.20 11.47
CA LEU A 17 -3.97 7.93 10.38
C LEU A 17 -2.55 8.36 10.79
N TYR A 18 -2.42 9.01 11.95
CA TYR A 18 -1.11 9.44 12.46
C TYR A 18 -0.16 8.25 12.65
N ASN A 19 -0.61 7.21 13.34
CA ASN A 19 0.20 6.03 13.64
C ASN A 19 0.63 5.29 12.37
N ALA A 20 -0.27 5.13 11.40
CA ALA A 20 0.01 4.45 10.13
C ALA A 20 1.06 5.21 9.30
N LEU A 21 0.93 6.53 9.19
CA LEU A 21 1.91 7.37 8.52
C LEU A 21 3.25 7.33 9.25
N HIS A 22 3.24 7.50 10.57
CA HIS A 22 4.46 7.47 11.37
C HIS A 22 5.19 6.12 11.30
N TYR A 23 4.46 5.01 11.28
CA TYR A 23 5.04 3.69 11.11
C TYR A 23 5.64 3.50 9.71
N THR A 24 4.88 3.88 8.69
CA THR A 24 5.29 3.69 7.29
C THR A 24 6.46 4.59 6.91
N MET A 25 6.48 5.81 7.44
CA MET A 25 7.49 6.84 7.12
C MET A 25 8.51 7.04 8.24
N GLY A 26 8.44 6.24 9.32
CA GLY A 26 9.23 6.39 10.53
C GLY A 26 10.62 5.76 10.47
N ILE A 27 11.16 5.49 11.66
CA ILE A 27 12.54 5.02 11.88
C ILE A 27 12.88 3.65 11.26
N HIS A 28 11.88 2.87 10.90
CA HIS A 28 12.07 1.56 10.27
C HIS A 28 12.23 1.63 8.75
N THR A 29 12.10 2.82 8.19
CA THR A 29 12.20 3.07 6.75
C THR A 29 13.37 4.00 6.52
N ASP A 30 14.35 3.56 5.74
CA ASP A 30 15.45 4.42 5.32
C ASP A 30 14.87 5.67 4.63
N TYR A 31 15.52 6.81 4.87
CA TYR A 31 15.01 8.10 4.44
C TYR A 31 14.73 8.20 2.93
N ASP A 32 15.64 7.66 2.14
CA ASP A 32 15.59 7.59 0.68
C ASP A 32 14.58 6.56 0.13
N LYS A 33 13.98 5.76 1.02
CA LYS A 33 12.96 4.75 0.69
C LYS A 33 11.53 5.19 1.03
N ARG A 34 11.34 6.45 1.38
CA ARG A 34 10.03 7.08 1.61
C ARG A 34 9.65 7.89 0.40
N CYS A 35 8.49 7.62 -0.16
CA CYS A 35 8.09 8.27 -1.40
C CYS A 35 6.59 8.49 -1.50
N SER A 36 6.23 9.41 -2.39
CA SER A 36 4.87 9.66 -2.81
C SER A 36 4.86 10.24 -4.23
N PRO A 37 3.89 9.90 -5.08
CA PRO A 37 3.68 10.56 -6.35
C PRO A 37 3.00 11.94 -6.24
N ASN A 38 2.28 12.20 -5.14
CA ASN A 38 1.39 13.37 -5.04
C ASN A 38 1.27 14.01 -3.65
N VAL A 39 2.17 13.68 -2.72
CA VAL A 39 2.16 14.18 -1.35
C VAL A 39 3.58 14.58 -0.94
N ASP A 40 3.73 15.71 -0.26
CA ASP A 40 4.95 16.00 0.46
C ASP A 40 5.05 15.06 1.67
N ILE A 41 6.03 14.18 1.65
CA ILE A 41 6.19 13.13 2.66
C ILE A 41 6.44 13.67 4.07
N TYR A 42 6.96 14.88 4.21
CA TYR A 42 7.21 15.52 5.51
C TYR A 42 5.94 16.07 6.14
N ASN A 43 4.97 16.44 5.31
CA ASN A 43 3.71 17.04 5.70
C ASN A 43 2.51 16.14 5.34
N ALA A 44 2.74 14.82 5.20
CA ALA A 44 1.71 13.89 4.74
C ALA A 44 0.47 13.86 5.65
N TYR A 45 0.68 13.92 6.96
CA TYR A 45 -0.43 13.93 7.93
C TYR A 45 -1.31 15.16 7.75
N GLU A 46 -0.71 16.34 7.70
CA GLU A 46 -1.40 17.61 7.55
C GLU A 46 -2.14 17.69 6.22
N GLN A 47 -1.52 17.22 5.15
CA GLN A 47 -2.13 17.20 3.81
C GLN A 47 -3.31 16.24 3.74
N PHE A 48 -3.21 15.04 4.32
CA PHE A 48 -4.33 14.09 4.41
C PHE A 48 -5.48 14.69 5.23
N LEU A 49 -5.15 15.28 6.37
CA LEU A 49 -6.12 15.90 7.25
C LEU A 49 -6.80 17.11 6.61
N PHE A 50 -6.05 17.91 5.86
CA PHE A 50 -6.59 19.05 5.11
C PHE A 50 -7.69 18.62 4.14
N VAL A 51 -7.44 17.60 3.30
CA VAL A 51 -8.42 17.07 2.36
C VAL A 51 -9.67 16.58 3.09
N LYS A 52 -9.50 15.83 4.18
CA LYS A 52 -10.62 15.34 4.99
C LYS A 52 -11.47 16.47 5.56
N LYS A 53 -10.84 17.48 6.12
CA LYS A 53 -11.53 18.65 6.69
C LYS A 53 -12.23 19.47 5.60
N TYR A 54 -11.56 19.69 4.47
CA TYR A 54 -12.11 20.44 3.35
C TYR A 54 -13.43 19.87 2.83
N PHE A 55 -13.51 18.54 2.74
CA PHE A 55 -14.72 17.84 2.30
C PHE A 55 -15.64 17.40 3.45
N GLY A 56 -15.35 17.75 4.70
CA GLY A 56 -16.17 17.36 5.86
C GLY A 56 -16.18 15.86 6.13
N LYS A 57 -15.11 15.12 5.77
CA LYS A 57 -15.01 13.66 5.87
C LYS A 57 -14.02 13.23 6.96
N THR A 58 -14.24 13.70 8.17
CA THR A 58 -13.36 13.42 9.32
C THR A 58 -13.71 12.15 10.10
N SER A 59 -14.85 11.53 9.79
CA SER A 59 -15.30 10.26 10.38
C SER A 59 -15.15 9.09 9.41
N GLY A 60 -15.30 7.87 9.92
CA GLY A 60 -15.15 6.63 9.15
C GLY A 60 -13.72 6.19 8.97
N ASN A 61 -13.47 5.32 8.00
CA ASN A 61 -12.13 4.81 7.74
C ASN A 61 -11.18 5.96 7.32
N PRO A 62 -10.12 6.24 8.09
CA PRO A 62 -9.25 7.38 7.82
C PRO A 62 -8.32 7.17 6.63
N VAL A 63 -7.86 5.93 6.43
CA VAL A 63 -6.93 5.55 5.37
C VAL A 63 -7.16 4.13 4.93
N PHE A 64 -6.71 3.81 3.74
CA PHE A 64 -6.47 2.44 3.32
C PHE A 64 -4.98 2.14 3.46
N HIS A 65 -4.69 1.15 4.31
CA HIS A 65 -3.34 0.67 4.56
C HIS A 65 -3.22 -0.71 3.91
N PHE A 66 -2.32 -0.84 2.96
CA PHE A 66 -2.03 -2.14 2.36
C PHE A 66 -0.53 -2.38 2.26
N ILE A 67 -0.16 -3.63 2.18
CA ILE A 67 1.23 -4.07 2.11
C ILE A 67 1.41 -4.90 0.84
N VAL A 68 2.51 -4.64 0.14
CA VAL A 68 3.01 -5.50 -0.93
C VAL A 68 4.30 -6.15 -0.45
N VAL A 69 4.33 -7.47 -0.45
CA VAL A 69 5.50 -8.28 -0.06
C VAL A 69 6.11 -8.85 -1.33
N TYR A 70 7.38 -8.54 -1.59
CA TYR A 70 8.09 -9.04 -2.75
C TYR A 70 8.74 -10.40 -2.45
N ASN A 71 8.65 -11.33 -3.38
CA ASN A 71 9.20 -12.66 -3.20
C ASN A 71 10.74 -12.63 -3.21
N ALA A 72 11.35 -13.26 -2.23
CA ALA A 72 12.81 -13.42 -2.14
C ALA A 72 13.45 -14.13 -3.34
N LYS A 73 12.68 -14.88 -4.12
CA LYS A 73 13.17 -15.58 -5.31
C LYS A 73 13.08 -14.77 -6.61
N SER A 74 12.35 -13.64 -6.59
CA SER A 74 12.29 -12.77 -7.76
C SER A 74 13.46 -11.81 -7.74
N THR A 75 13.99 -11.46 -8.90
CA THR A 75 14.99 -10.41 -9.06
C THR A 75 14.53 -9.09 -8.45
N TRP A 76 13.24 -8.83 -8.49
CA TRP A 76 12.59 -7.66 -7.90
C TRP A 76 12.66 -7.61 -6.38
N GLY A 77 12.68 -8.75 -5.70
CA GLY A 77 12.77 -8.80 -4.24
C GLY A 77 14.14 -8.48 -3.64
N TYR A 78 15.17 -8.40 -4.48
CA TYR A 78 16.56 -8.16 -4.06
C TYR A 78 17.16 -6.87 -4.58
N ASN A 79 16.45 -6.11 -5.40
CA ASN A 79 16.93 -4.89 -6.03
C ASN A 79 16.14 -3.68 -5.54
N ASP A 80 16.82 -2.78 -4.84
CA ASP A 80 16.22 -1.55 -4.29
C ASP A 80 15.59 -0.68 -5.38
N GLU A 81 16.26 -0.52 -6.51
CA GLU A 81 15.79 0.33 -7.60
C GLU A 81 14.50 -0.22 -8.22
N HIS A 82 14.45 -1.50 -8.52
CA HIS A 82 13.25 -2.15 -9.04
C HIS A 82 12.10 -2.11 -8.04
N THR A 83 12.38 -2.34 -6.74
CA THR A 83 11.37 -2.26 -5.69
C THR A 83 10.80 -0.85 -5.60
N ALA A 84 11.64 0.17 -5.70
CA ALA A 84 11.22 1.57 -5.69
C ALA A 84 10.37 1.91 -6.93
N GLU A 85 10.81 1.52 -8.13
CA GLU A 85 10.07 1.74 -9.37
C GLU A 85 8.69 1.09 -9.32
N MET A 86 8.61 -0.17 -8.91
CA MET A 86 7.34 -0.88 -8.84
C MET A 86 6.41 -0.29 -7.79
N SER A 87 6.95 0.11 -6.65
CA SER A 87 6.17 0.76 -5.60
C SER A 87 5.62 2.10 -6.08
N HIS A 88 6.41 2.85 -6.85
CA HIS A 88 5.96 4.10 -7.46
C HIS A 88 4.82 3.87 -8.47
N ARG A 89 4.94 2.86 -9.32
CA ARG A 89 3.87 2.49 -10.29
C ARG A 89 2.58 2.08 -9.58
N ILE A 90 2.69 1.30 -8.49
CA ILE A 90 1.55 0.90 -7.67
C ILE A 90 0.89 2.14 -7.04
N ALA A 91 1.67 3.03 -6.46
CA ALA A 91 1.13 4.27 -5.88
C ALA A 91 0.48 5.16 -6.94
N SER A 92 1.07 5.24 -8.12
CA SER A 92 0.57 6.06 -9.25
C SER A 92 -0.82 5.63 -9.71
N TYR A 93 -1.19 4.37 -9.56
CA TYR A 93 -2.55 3.91 -9.88
C TYR A 93 -3.64 4.67 -9.14
N PHE A 94 -3.37 5.09 -7.89
CA PHE A 94 -4.34 5.82 -7.08
C PHE A 94 -4.12 7.34 -7.09
N SER A 95 -2.94 7.79 -7.52
CA SER A 95 -2.48 9.15 -7.29
C SER A 95 -3.25 10.23 -8.03
N ASP A 96 -3.95 9.88 -9.10
CA ASP A 96 -4.81 10.82 -9.84
C ASP A 96 -6.03 11.26 -9.03
N ARG A 97 -6.35 10.52 -7.97
CA ARG A 97 -7.58 10.74 -7.21
C ARG A 97 -7.37 10.78 -5.70
N TYR A 98 -6.43 10.01 -5.19
CA TYR A 98 -6.18 9.88 -3.76
C TYR A 98 -4.75 10.23 -3.42
N GLN A 99 -4.56 10.91 -2.30
CA GLN A 99 -3.24 11.10 -1.74
C GLN A 99 -2.71 9.75 -1.25
N ILE A 100 -1.47 9.43 -1.60
CA ILE A 100 -0.85 8.15 -1.24
C ILE A 100 0.63 8.34 -0.94
N VAL A 101 1.09 7.73 0.14
CA VAL A 101 2.51 7.62 0.48
C VAL A 101 2.88 6.16 0.62
N TYR A 102 4.16 5.83 0.41
CA TYR A 102 4.66 4.50 0.67
C TYR A 102 6.06 4.53 1.28
N GLY A 103 6.36 3.49 2.07
CA GLY A 103 7.66 3.26 2.66
C GLY A 103 8.13 1.84 2.38
N ILE A 104 9.36 1.72 1.89
CA ILE A 104 10.00 0.44 1.59
C ILE A 104 10.76 0.00 2.84
N HIS A 105 10.34 -1.13 3.39
CA HIS A 105 11.00 -1.74 4.54
C HIS A 105 11.87 -2.91 4.06
N HIS A 106 13.16 -2.82 4.39
CA HIS A 106 14.11 -3.89 4.12
C HIS A 106 14.24 -4.78 5.36
N LYS A 107 13.34 -5.74 5.48
CA LYS A 107 13.35 -6.70 6.59
C LYS A 107 13.02 -8.10 6.09
N PRO A 108 13.86 -9.11 6.43
CA PRO A 108 13.54 -10.48 6.05
C PRO A 108 12.19 -10.92 6.60
N CYS A 109 11.33 -11.44 5.74
CA CYS A 109 10.10 -12.10 6.11
C CYS A 109 10.30 -13.61 6.04
N TYR A 110 9.89 -14.32 7.09
CA TYR A 110 10.03 -15.77 7.18
C TYR A 110 8.65 -16.43 7.23
N ASN A 111 8.50 -17.55 6.52
CA ASN A 111 7.32 -18.37 6.64
C ASN A 111 7.34 -19.21 7.93
N LYS A 112 6.24 -19.95 8.18
CA LYS A 112 6.11 -20.82 9.36
C LYS A 112 7.21 -21.90 9.47
N CYS A 113 7.89 -22.23 8.39
CA CYS A 113 9.00 -23.19 8.33
C CYS A 113 10.38 -22.53 8.47
N GLY A 114 10.44 -21.25 8.84
CA GLY A 114 11.69 -20.51 9.00
C GLY A 114 12.41 -20.16 7.69
N LYS A 115 11.78 -20.36 6.53
CA LYS A 115 12.38 -20.03 5.23
C LYS A 115 12.13 -18.56 4.91
N CYS A 116 13.19 -17.83 4.54
CA CYS A 116 13.07 -16.45 4.07
C CYS A 116 12.21 -16.41 2.77
N THR A 117 11.15 -15.64 2.81
CA THR A 117 10.19 -15.50 1.71
C THR A 117 10.28 -14.16 1.01
N SER A 118 10.78 -13.13 1.71
CA SER A 118 10.98 -11.80 1.16
C SER A 118 12.02 -11.04 1.96
N LEU A 119 12.75 -10.14 1.30
CA LEU A 119 13.60 -9.14 1.92
C LEU A 119 12.92 -7.78 2.00
N TYR A 120 12.00 -7.49 1.06
CA TYR A 120 11.30 -6.22 0.97
C TYR A 120 9.81 -6.40 1.15
N HIS A 121 9.23 -5.52 1.95
CA HIS A 121 7.80 -5.29 2.00
C HIS A 121 7.55 -3.78 2.02
N VAL A 122 6.54 -3.38 1.30
CA VAL A 122 6.23 -1.96 1.11
C VAL A 122 4.87 -1.69 1.71
N HIS A 123 4.83 -0.73 2.63
CA HIS A 123 3.60 -0.22 3.20
C HIS A 123 3.11 0.95 2.36
N PHE A 124 1.84 0.92 2.01
CA PHE A 124 1.14 2.00 1.32
C PHE A 124 0.04 2.55 2.22
N ILE A 125 0.03 3.85 2.41
CA ILE A 125 -1.02 4.56 3.14
C ILE A 125 -1.71 5.49 2.15
N MET A 126 -2.95 5.22 1.85
CA MET A 126 -3.78 6.01 0.95
C MET A 126 -4.85 6.74 1.75
N ASN A 127 -5.01 8.04 1.51
CA ASN A 127 -6.12 8.79 2.07
C ASN A 127 -7.45 8.21 1.58
N SER A 128 -8.38 7.95 2.48
CA SER A 128 -9.69 7.43 2.11
C SER A 128 -10.58 8.43 1.37
N VAL A 129 -10.21 9.70 1.36
CA VAL A 129 -10.98 10.78 0.74
C VAL A 129 -10.27 11.28 -0.52
N SER A 130 -10.98 11.28 -1.63
CA SER A 130 -10.51 11.84 -2.89
C SER A 130 -10.29 13.35 -2.75
N TYR A 131 -9.12 13.81 -3.16
CA TYR A 131 -8.81 15.24 -3.18
C TYR A 131 -9.43 15.99 -4.36
N ILE A 132 -10.02 15.25 -5.32
CA ILE A 132 -10.70 15.81 -6.49
C ILE A 132 -12.16 16.17 -6.17
N ASP A 133 -12.91 15.25 -5.58
CA ASP A 133 -14.37 15.38 -5.42
C ASP A 133 -14.88 14.99 -4.02
N GLY A 134 -13.99 14.69 -3.09
CA GLY A 134 -14.35 14.31 -1.72
C GLY A 134 -15.03 12.97 -1.57
N LYS A 135 -15.13 12.17 -2.65
CA LYS A 135 -15.69 10.81 -2.53
C LYS A 135 -14.75 9.93 -1.73
N MET A 136 -15.35 9.17 -0.84
CA MET A 136 -14.60 8.18 -0.08
C MET A 136 -14.32 6.96 -0.96
N PHE A 137 -13.10 6.44 -0.89
CA PHE A 137 -12.77 5.14 -1.42
C PHE A 137 -13.62 4.10 -0.69
N SER A 138 -14.46 3.38 -1.44
CA SER A 138 -15.41 2.46 -0.82
C SER A 138 -14.75 1.17 -0.35
N GLY A 139 -13.60 0.83 -0.96
CA GLY A 139 -12.98 -0.47 -0.75
C GLY A 139 -13.89 -1.61 -1.18
N ASN A 140 -14.85 -1.34 -2.09
CA ASN A 140 -15.74 -2.36 -2.62
C ASN A 140 -14.96 -3.36 -3.50
N CYS A 141 -15.60 -4.48 -3.78
CA CYS A 141 -14.97 -5.55 -4.56
C CYS A 141 -14.43 -5.06 -5.91
N THR A 142 -15.16 -4.20 -6.62
CA THR A 142 -14.74 -3.70 -7.92
C THR A 142 -13.45 -2.89 -7.85
N GLU A 143 -13.36 -1.94 -6.92
CA GLU A 143 -12.16 -1.11 -6.73
C GLU A 143 -10.97 -1.93 -6.22
N ILE A 144 -11.22 -2.87 -5.30
CA ILE A 144 -10.17 -3.74 -4.75
C ILE A 144 -9.70 -4.75 -5.80
N TYR A 145 -10.57 -5.28 -6.65
CA TYR A 145 -10.19 -6.28 -7.65
C TYR A 145 -9.50 -5.68 -8.87
N ALA A 146 -9.83 -4.47 -9.26
CA ALA A 146 -9.10 -3.77 -10.33
C ALA A 146 -7.63 -3.50 -9.94
N PHE A 147 -7.35 -3.38 -8.65
CA PHE A 147 -5.99 -3.12 -8.16
C PHE A 147 -5.01 -4.29 -8.37
N PRO A 148 -5.34 -5.56 -8.05
CA PRO A 148 -4.49 -6.70 -8.41
C PRO A 148 -4.20 -6.79 -9.90
N GLU A 149 -5.16 -6.53 -10.77
CA GLU A 149 -4.94 -6.49 -12.22
C GLU A 149 -3.92 -5.42 -12.61
N HIS A 150 -3.98 -4.25 -12.00
CA HIS A 150 -2.98 -3.20 -12.20
C HIS A 150 -1.58 -3.63 -11.70
N ILE A 151 -1.49 -4.21 -10.50
CA ILE A 151 -0.23 -4.76 -10.00
C ILE A 151 0.32 -5.80 -10.96
N LEU A 152 -0.53 -6.70 -11.47
CA LEU A 152 -0.16 -7.69 -12.45
C LEU A 152 0.39 -7.04 -13.73
N ALA A 153 -0.27 -6.02 -14.25
CA ALA A 153 0.20 -5.27 -15.41
C ALA A 153 1.57 -4.61 -15.18
N CYS A 154 1.85 -4.16 -13.96
CA CYS A 154 3.15 -3.59 -13.60
C CYS A 154 4.29 -4.61 -13.55
N PHE A 155 3.97 -5.91 -13.34
CA PHE A 155 4.94 -7.00 -13.18
C PHE A 155 5.02 -7.95 -14.39
N LEU A 156 4.62 -7.51 -15.56
CA LEU A 156 4.30 -8.30 -16.74
C LEU A 156 5.32 -9.33 -17.25
N PRO A 157 6.62 -9.30 -17.03
CA PRO A 157 7.46 -10.41 -17.45
C PRO A 157 7.32 -11.69 -16.60
N ASP A 158 6.90 -11.54 -15.32
CA ASP A 158 6.86 -12.63 -14.33
C ASP A 158 5.43 -13.07 -13.94
N VAL A 159 4.43 -12.55 -14.61
CA VAL A 159 3.02 -12.52 -14.13
C VAL A 159 2.26 -13.82 -14.33
N GLN A 160 2.65 -14.72 -15.22
CA GLN A 160 1.89 -15.95 -15.45
C GLN A 160 1.70 -16.82 -14.19
N TYR A 161 2.52 -16.59 -13.14
CA TYR A 161 2.47 -17.36 -11.90
C TYR A 161 1.73 -16.68 -10.73
N ILE A 162 1.40 -15.40 -10.84
CA ILE A 162 0.86 -14.61 -9.70
C ILE A 162 -0.67 -14.61 -9.69
N SER A 163 -1.32 -14.74 -10.85
CA SER A 163 -2.77 -14.52 -10.99
C SER A 163 -3.62 -15.43 -10.09
N ASP A 164 -3.36 -16.73 -10.10
CA ASP A 164 -4.23 -17.68 -9.41
C ASP A 164 -4.00 -17.72 -7.90
N THR A 165 -2.77 -17.54 -7.47
CA THR A 165 -2.42 -17.66 -6.04
C THR A 165 -2.69 -16.37 -5.27
N LEU A 166 -2.42 -15.21 -5.83
CA LEU A 166 -2.74 -13.92 -5.21
C LEU A 166 -4.26 -13.75 -5.06
N PHE A 167 -5.01 -14.12 -6.10
CA PHE A 167 -6.46 -14.08 -6.11
C PHE A 167 -7.07 -15.05 -5.07
N LEU A 168 -6.55 -16.26 -4.96
CA LEU A 168 -7.00 -17.26 -3.98
C LEU A 168 -6.64 -16.88 -2.54
N GLU A 169 -5.48 -16.29 -2.30
CA GLU A 169 -5.11 -15.80 -0.97
C GLU A 169 -5.90 -14.57 -0.55
N MET A 170 -6.21 -13.68 -1.49
CA MET A 170 -7.11 -12.55 -1.25
C MET A 170 -8.54 -13.02 -0.92
N GLN A 171 -9.07 -14.00 -1.64
CA GLN A 171 -10.38 -14.58 -1.35
C GLN A 171 -10.46 -15.27 0.01
N ARG A 172 -9.37 -15.92 0.47
CA ARG A 172 -9.29 -16.57 1.79
C ARG A 172 -9.17 -15.58 2.95
N GLN A 173 -8.77 -14.34 2.69
CA GLN A 173 -8.59 -13.31 3.71
C GLN A 173 -9.76 -12.33 3.82
N LEU A 174 -10.70 -12.38 2.88
CA LEU A 174 -11.97 -11.66 2.98
C LEU A 174 -12.95 -12.59 3.74
N PRO A 175 -13.44 -12.24 4.93
CA PRO A 175 -14.56 -12.96 5.52
C PRO A 175 -15.79 -12.72 4.64
N LEU A 176 -16.51 -13.81 4.35
CA LEU A 176 -17.85 -13.79 3.79
C LEU A 176 -18.79 -12.95 4.66
#